data_400410294f7d2f6b7e65390193856d62
#
_entry.id   400410294f7d2f6b7e65390193856d62
#
_cell.length_a   1.000
_cell.length_b   1.000
_cell.length_c   1.000
_cell.angle_alpha   90.00
_cell.angle_beta   90.00
_cell.angle_gamma   90.00
#
_symmetry.space_group_name_H-M   'P 1'
#
loop_
_entity.id
_entity.type
_entity.pdbx_description
1 polymer ?
#
loop_
_entity_poly.entity_id
_entity_poly.type
_entity_poly.pdbx_seq_one_letter_code
_entity_poly.pdbx_strand_id
1 'polypeptide(L)'
;EKDIQVIWGYLQVGEILSAPEKQKEAWWRPHSTDERTSGTANLIFKASERLSLDNTKPGAGLLPFDKKRVLTLEGATKATWAMNEVYDTQHIYGKRKNGAKDPIKGLYYAGIWQELGLMESDACTEWARSILL
;
A
#
# COMPACT_ATOMS: atom_id res chain seq x y z
N GLU A 1 18.20 -9.99 16.22
CA GLU A 1 16.88 -9.39 16.01
C GLU A 1 16.62 -9.38 14.51
N LYS A 2 15.45 -9.87 14.05
CA LYS A 2 15.13 -9.90 12.62
C LYS A 2 14.26 -8.71 12.27
N ASP A 3 14.56 -8.06 11.15
CA ASP A 3 13.70 -7.00 10.60
C ASP A 3 12.34 -7.58 10.22
N ILE A 4 11.29 -6.84 10.52
CA ILE A 4 9.91 -7.17 10.13
C ILE A 4 9.31 -6.06 9.29
N GLN A 5 8.36 -6.41 8.43
CA GLN A 5 7.51 -5.48 7.71
C GLN A 5 6.20 -5.28 8.46
N VAL A 6 5.84 -4.04 8.70
CA VAL A 6 4.62 -3.69 9.43
C VAL A 6 3.90 -2.58 8.68
N ILE A 7 2.60 -2.70 8.56
CA ILE A 7 1.77 -1.60 8.06
C ILE A 7 1.67 -0.53 9.14
N TRP A 8 2.20 0.66 8.86
CA TRP A 8 2.30 1.76 9.80
C TRP A 8 1.37 2.94 9.48
N GLY A 9 0.67 2.89 8.33
CA GLY A 9 -0.23 3.95 7.93
C GLY A 9 -1.04 3.57 6.70
N TYR A 10 -1.98 4.43 6.34
CA TYR A 10 -2.84 4.25 5.17
C TYR A 10 -3.12 5.59 4.50
N LEU A 11 -3.46 5.52 3.23
CA LEU A 11 -3.99 6.62 2.45
C LEU A 11 -5.04 6.09 1.47
N GLN A 12 -6.27 6.53 1.63
CA GLN A 12 -7.30 6.32 0.63
C GLN A 12 -7.23 7.43 -0.39
N VAL A 13 -7.01 7.09 -1.65
CA VAL A 13 -6.90 8.08 -2.72
C VAL A 13 -8.27 8.73 -2.96
N GLY A 14 -8.33 10.05 -2.81
CA GLY A 14 -9.51 10.86 -3.14
C GLY A 14 -9.37 11.56 -4.49
N GLU A 15 -8.14 12.01 -4.81
CA GLU A 15 -7.85 12.70 -6.05
C GLU A 15 -6.43 12.37 -6.53
N ILE A 16 -6.26 12.26 -7.85
CA ILE A 16 -4.95 12.10 -8.49
C ILE A 16 -4.65 13.35 -9.30
N LEU A 17 -3.61 14.10 -8.90
CA LEU A 17 -3.15 15.27 -9.63
C LEU A 17 -2.14 14.81 -10.68
N SER A 18 -2.58 14.75 -11.93
CA SER A 18 -1.75 14.36 -13.07
C SER A 18 -1.31 15.56 -13.91
N ALA A 19 -2.10 16.62 -13.94
CA ALA A 19 -1.81 17.82 -14.72
C ALA A 19 -0.80 18.73 -13.98
N PRO A 20 0.24 19.25 -14.68
CA PRO A 20 1.27 20.09 -14.05
C PRO A 20 0.73 21.28 -13.27
N GLU A 21 -0.28 21.95 -13.79
CA GLU A 21 -0.91 23.10 -13.13
C GLU A 21 -1.55 22.74 -11.80
N LYS A 22 -2.18 21.55 -11.71
CA LYS A 22 -2.76 21.04 -10.47
C LYS A 22 -1.71 20.56 -9.48
N GLN A 23 -0.62 19.98 -10.00
CA GLN A 23 0.50 19.55 -9.15
C GLN A 23 1.16 20.75 -8.47
N LYS A 24 1.21 21.92 -9.13
CA LYS A 24 1.74 23.18 -8.57
C LYS A 24 0.90 23.73 -7.42
N GLU A 25 -0.37 23.39 -7.32
CA GLU A 25 -1.20 23.74 -6.17
C GLU A 25 -0.65 23.15 -4.87
N ALA A 26 0.08 22.02 -4.95
CA ALA A 26 0.75 21.38 -3.83
C ALA A 26 2.21 21.83 -3.68
N TRP A 27 2.48 23.12 -3.81
CA TRP A 27 3.82 23.73 -3.89
C TRP A 27 4.77 23.35 -2.74
N TRP A 28 4.25 22.98 -1.57
CA TRP A 28 5.05 22.54 -0.42
C TRP A 28 5.56 21.09 -0.56
N ARG A 29 5.20 20.38 -1.61
CA ARG A 29 5.65 19.02 -1.87
C ARG A 29 6.83 19.02 -2.83
N PRO A 30 7.88 18.21 -2.57
CA PRO A 30 9.06 18.17 -3.42
C PRO A 30 8.79 17.71 -4.86
N HIS A 31 7.66 17.00 -5.09
CA HIS A 31 7.24 16.57 -6.42
C HIS A 31 6.47 17.61 -7.23
N SER A 32 6.21 18.79 -6.68
CA SER A 32 5.50 19.88 -7.36
C SER A 32 6.43 20.92 -8.00
N THR A 33 7.75 20.69 -8.01
CA THR A 33 8.72 21.57 -8.69
C THR A 33 8.54 21.52 -10.20
N ASP A 34 8.95 22.58 -10.90
CA ASP A 34 8.82 22.67 -12.36
C ASP A 34 9.51 21.50 -13.09
N GLU A 35 10.66 21.07 -12.62
CA GLU A 35 11.37 19.91 -13.17
C GLU A 35 10.57 18.61 -13.04
N ARG A 36 9.88 18.44 -11.94
CA ARG A 36 9.07 17.24 -11.68
C ARG A 36 7.73 17.29 -12.39
N THR A 37 7.05 18.41 -12.40
CA THR A 37 5.74 18.56 -13.04
C THR A 37 5.81 18.51 -14.57
N SER A 38 6.96 18.77 -15.17
CA SER A 38 7.20 18.58 -16.61
C SER A 38 7.37 17.11 -17.01
N GLY A 39 7.58 16.20 -16.04
CA GLY A 39 7.71 14.77 -16.29
C GLY A 39 6.35 14.09 -16.53
N THR A 40 6.29 13.21 -17.53
CA THR A 40 5.06 12.49 -17.90
C THR A 40 4.62 11.44 -16.89
N ALA A 41 5.49 11.05 -15.97
CA ALA A 41 5.25 9.99 -14.99
C ALA A 41 5.03 10.50 -13.56
N ASN A 42 4.96 11.83 -13.36
CA ASN A 42 4.75 12.39 -12.04
C ASN A 42 3.27 12.42 -11.70
N LEU A 43 2.90 11.81 -10.58
CA LEU A 43 1.56 11.83 -10.05
C LEU A 43 1.60 12.21 -8.57
N ILE A 44 0.64 13.02 -8.14
CA ILE A 44 0.44 13.33 -6.73
C ILE A 44 -0.91 12.75 -6.31
N PHE A 45 -0.88 11.86 -5.33
CA PHE A 45 -2.08 11.25 -4.75
C PHE A 45 -2.49 12.07 -3.52
N LYS A 46 -3.70 12.61 -3.56
CA LYS A 46 -4.32 13.28 -2.41
C LYS A 46 -5.24 12.32 -1.69
N ALA A 47 -5.17 12.33 -0.38
CA ALA A 47 -6.10 11.57 0.44
C ALA A 47 -7.54 12.06 0.26
N SER A 48 -8.49 11.16 0.33
CA SER A 48 -9.90 11.49 0.54
C SER A 48 -10.07 12.20 1.89
N GLU A 49 -11.12 12.96 2.05
CA GLU A 49 -11.42 13.62 3.33
C GLU A 49 -11.69 12.57 4.43
N ARG A 50 -12.41 11.53 4.09
CA ARG A 50 -12.81 10.47 5.02
C ARG A 50 -12.48 9.09 4.46
N LEU A 51 -12.25 8.14 5.37
CA LEU A 51 -12.05 6.74 5.03
C LEU A 51 -13.40 6.10 4.69
N SER A 52 -13.53 5.47 3.53
CA SER A 52 -14.79 4.83 3.10
C SER A 52 -15.22 3.65 3.99
N LEU A 53 -14.26 2.98 4.62
CA LEU A 53 -14.52 1.86 5.53
C LEU A 53 -15.05 2.32 6.90
N ASP A 54 -14.76 3.56 7.29
CA ASP A 54 -15.20 4.19 8.52
C ASP A 54 -15.16 5.72 8.35
N ASN A 55 -16.30 6.33 8.12
CA ASN A 55 -16.41 7.76 7.86
C ASN A 55 -16.11 8.66 9.06
N THR A 56 -15.88 8.09 10.24
CA THR A 56 -15.40 8.83 11.41
C THR A 56 -13.89 9.08 11.36
N LYS A 57 -13.16 8.34 10.53
CA LYS A 57 -11.71 8.44 10.35
C LYS A 57 -11.33 9.29 9.14
N PRO A 58 -10.22 10.01 9.17
CA PRO A 58 -9.70 10.70 7.99
C PRO A 58 -9.28 9.70 6.90
N GLY A 59 -9.21 10.15 5.66
CA GLY A 59 -8.80 9.31 4.53
C GLY A 59 -7.31 8.92 4.51
N ALA A 60 -6.51 9.47 5.40
CA ALA A 60 -5.12 9.06 5.63
C ALA A 60 -4.78 9.15 7.11
N GLY A 61 -3.91 8.25 7.58
CA GLY A 61 -3.51 8.25 8.98
C GLY A 61 -2.36 7.30 9.28
N LEU A 62 -1.77 7.52 10.45
CA LEU A 62 -0.79 6.60 11.02
C LEU A 62 -1.48 5.55 11.86
N LEU A 63 -0.89 4.38 11.90
CA LEU A 63 -1.38 3.25 12.67
C LEU A 63 -0.38 2.90 13.78
N PRO A 64 -0.83 2.71 15.02
CA PRO A 64 0.04 2.20 16.07
C PRO A 64 0.49 0.77 15.73
N PHE A 65 1.59 0.33 16.33
CA PHE A 65 2.01 -1.04 16.19
C PHE A 65 0.92 -2.00 16.70
N ASP A 66 0.63 -3.01 15.88
CA ASP A 66 -0.24 -4.12 16.25
C ASP A 66 0.24 -5.36 15.51
N LYS A 67 0.20 -6.53 16.16
CA LYS A 67 0.59 -7.82 15.55
C LYS A 67 -0.20 -8.14 14.30
N LYS A 68 -1.49 -7.76 14.23
CA LYS A 68 -2.34 -7.94 13.05
C LYS A 68 -1.83 -7.19 11.81
N ARG A 69 -0.95 -6.20 11.99
CA ARG A 69 -0.36 -5.36 10.94
C ARG A 69 1.02 -5.86 10.49
N VAL A 70 1.54 -6.91 11.11
CA VAL A 70 2.81 -7.50 10.73
C VAL A 70 2.59 -8.36 9.49
N LEU A 71 3.28 -8.01 8.41
CA LEU A 71 3.23 -8.78 7.15
C LEU A 71 4.23 -9.93 7.16
N THR A 72 5.38 -9.77 7.81
CA THR A 72 6.43 -10.78 7.82
C THR A 72 5.94 -12.08 8.47
N LEU A 73 6.12 -13.19 7.76
CA LEU A 73 5.84 -14.52 8.30
C LEU A 73 6.77 -14.80 9.49
N GLU A 74 6.21 -15.32 10.57
CA GLU A 74 6.96 -15.64 11.78
C GLU A 74 8.14 -16.56 11.48
N GLY A 75 9.31 -16.22 11.99
CA GLY A 75 10.55 -16.95 11.76
C GLY A 75 11.22 -16.71 10.41
N ALA A 76 10.56 -16.04 9.45
CA ALA A 76 11.10 -15.75 8.13
C ALA A 76 11.88 -14.42 8.07
N THR A 77 12.33 -14.05 6.87
CA THR A 77 12.92 -12.75 6.58
C THR A 77 11.83 -11.73 6.21
N LYS A 78 12.13 -10.44 6.28
CA LYS A 78 11.20 -9.37 5.91
C LYS A 78 10.64 -9.46 4.47
N ALA A 79 11.31 -10.20 3.60
CA ALA A 79 10.85 -10.44 2.22
C ALA A 79 9.80 -11.55 2.10
N THR A 80 9.51 -12.28 3.18
CA THR A 80 8.52 -13.36 3.18
C THR A 80 7.34 -12.95 4.05
N TRP A 81 6.19 -12.74 3.42
CA TRP A 81 4.98 -12.29 4.10
C TRP A 81 4.03 -13.46 4.39
N ALA A 82 3.35 -13.37 5.51
CA ALA A 82 2.31 -14.33 5.87
C ALA A 82 1.26 -14.38 4.76
N MET A 83 0.94 -15.60 4.30
CA MET A 83 -0.11 -15.79 3.31
C MET A 83 -1.49 -15.72 3.95
N ASN A 84 -2.38 -15.07 3.25
CA ASN A 84 -3.81 -15.18 3.46
C ASN A 84 -4.53 -15.14 2.09
N GLU A 85 -5.82 -15.31 2.08
CA GLU A 85 -6.62 -15.38 0.85
C GLU A 85 -6.51 -14.14 -0.04
N VAL A 86 -6.23 -12.97 0.55
CA VAL A 86 -6.04 -11.71 -0.18
C VAL A 86 -4.81 -11.75 -1.08
N TYR A 87 -3.80 -12.56 -0.75
CA TYR A 87 -2.60 -12.72 -1.56
C TYR A 87 -2.74 -13.82 -2.62
N ASP A 88 -3.95 -14.23 -2.95
CA ASP A 88 -4.17 -15.13 -4.07
C ASP A 88 -3.68 -14.49 -5.38
N THR A 89 -3.04 -15.27 -6.26
CA THR A 89 -2.49 -14.79 -7.53
C THR A 89 -3.52 -14.12 -8.42
N GLN A 90 -4.80 -14.43 -8.27
CA GLN A 90 -5.90 -13.78 -8.98
C GLN A 90 -6.09 -12.32 -8.57
N HIS A 91 -5.72 -11.97 -7.35
CA HIS A 91 -5.90 -10.64 -6.79
C HIS A 91 -4.67 -9.74 -6.92
N ILE A 92 -3.55 -10.29 -7.39
CA ILE A 92 -2.29 -9.56 -7.54
C ILE A 92 -2.17 -9.03 -8.97
N TYR A 93 -1.85 -7.75 -9.11
CA TYR A 93 -1.56 -7.14 -10.41
C TYR A 93 -0.20 -6.42 -10.42
N GLY A 94 0.25 -6.06 -11.63
CA GLY A 94 1.52 -5.36 -11.84
C GLY A 94 2.65 -6.27 -12.31
N LYS A 95 3.85 -5.70 -12.47
CA LYS A 95 5.01 -6.36 -13.07
C LYS A 95 5.54 -7.57 -12.28
N ARG A 96 5.11 -7.73 -11.04
CA ARG A 96 5.60 -8.77 -10.12
C ARG A 96 4.52 -9.76 -9.71
N LYS A 97 3.76 -10.25 -10.68
CA LYS A 97 2.77 -11.32 -10.48
C LYS A 97 3.34 -12.64 -9.95
N ASN A 98 4.66 -12.74 -9.82
CA ASN A 98 5.38 -14.01 -9.61
C ASN A 98 5.98 -14.13 -8.20
N GLY A 99 5.38 -13.54 -7.17
CA GLY A 99 5.71 -13.95 -5.81
C GLY A 99 5.48 -15.45 -5.67
N ALA A 100 6.52 -16.22 -5.33
CA ALA A 100 6.34 -17.65 -5.11
C ALA A 100 5.40 -17.85 -3.92
N LYS A 101 4.25 -18.46 -4.18
CA LYS A 101 3.26 -18.82 -3.18
C LYS A 101 3.64 -20.18 -2.57
N ASP A 102 3.80 -20.20 -1.30
CA ASP A 102 3.95 -21.45 -0.55
C ASP A 102 3.10 -21.35 0.72
N PRO A 103 2.09 -22.24 0.89
CA PRO A 103 1.22 -22.21 2.05
C PRO A 103 1.94 -22.31 3.40
N ILE A 104 3.13 -22.91 3.39
CA ILE A 104 3.96 -23.07 4.58
C ILE A 104 4.97 -21.92 4.70
N LYS A 105 5.52 -21.46 3.56
CA LYS A 105 6.61 -20.47 3.51
C LYS A 105 6.12 -19.04 3.27
N GLY A 106 4.82 -18.84 3.03
CA GLY A 106 4.24 -17.53 2.76
C GLY A 106 4.53 -17.02 1.35
N LEU A 107 4.23 -15.75 1.13
CA LEU A 107 4.47 -15.05 -0.12
C LEU A 107 5.89 -14.46 -0.08
N TYR A 108 6.80 -14.98 -0.89
CA TYR A 108 8.13 -14.43 -1.05
C TYR A 108 8.12 -13.26 -2.04
N TYR A 109 8.49 -12.09 -1.58
CA TYR A 109 8.53 -10.87 -2.36
C TYR A 109 9.90 -10.21 -2.29
N ALA A 110 10.82 -10.68 -3.15
CA ALA A 110 12.18 -10.14 -3.23
C ALA A 110 12.23 -8.82 -3.98
N GLY A 111 12.89 -7.84 -3.42
CA GLY A 111 13.21 -6.57 -4.06
C GLY A 111 13.38 -5.44 -3.05
N ILE A 112 14.08 -4.39 -3.46
CA ILE A 112 14.23 -3.16 -2.68
C ILE A 112 12.91 -2.39 -2.55
N TRP A 113 12.01 -2.57 -3.52
CA TRP A 113 10.68 -1.98 -3.54
C TRP A 113 9.66 -3.08 -3.20
N GLN A 114 9.21 -3.11 -1.97
CA GLN A 114 8.20 -4.07 -1.52
C GLN A 114 6.81 -3.50 -1.76
N GLU A 115 6.45 -3.40 -3.04
CA GLU A 115 5.15 -2.93 -3.49
C GLU A 115 4.33 -4.11 -4.01
N LEU A 116 3.15 -4.30 -3.47
CA LEU A 116 2.18 -5.29 -3.90
C LEU A 116 0.89 -4.59 -4.30
N GLY A 117 0.50 -4.77 -5.56
CA GLY A 117 -0.82 -4.35 -6.03
C GLY A 117 -1.81 -5.51 -5.92
N LEU A 118 -2.95 -5.24 -5.32
CA LEU A 118 -4.06 -6.18 -5.22
C LEU A 118 -5.24 -5.65 -6.03
N MET A 119 -5.94 -6.54 -6.72
CA MET A 119 -7.18 -6.16 -7.38
C MET A 119 -8.29 -5.96 -6.35
N GLU A 120 -9.21 -5.07 -6.65
CA GLU A 120 -10.38 -4.85 -5.82
C GLU A 120 -11.21 -6.14 -5.71
N SER A 121 -11.55 -6.49 -4.48
CA SER A 121 -12.39 -7.65 -4.14
C SER A 121 -12.92 -7.51 -2.72
N ASP A 122 -13.96 -8.28 -2.41
CA ASP A 122 -14.50 -8.34 -1.05
C ASP A 122 -13.42 -8.81 -0.05
N ALA A 123 -12.58 -9.77 -0.44
CA ALA A 123 -11.48 -10.24 0.40
C ALA A 123 -10.45 -9.12 0.70
N CYS A 124 -10.11 -8.29 -0.30
CA CYS A 124 -9.23 -7.13 -0.08
C CYS A 124 -9.88 -6.10 0.85
N THR A 125 -11.17 -5.86 0.69
CA THR A 125 -11.93 -4.90 1.51
C THR A 125 -11.99 -5.37 2.97
N GLU A 126 -12.31 -6.63 3.21
CA GLU A 126 -12.37 -7.19 4.57
C GLU A 126 -10.98 -7.25 5.22
N TRP A 127 -9.95 -7.59 4.45
CA TRP A 127 -8.57 -7.52 4.95
C TRP A 127 -8.19 -6.09 5.35
N ALA A 128 -8.47 -5.10 4.50
CA ALA A 128 -8.22 -3.70 4.84
C ALA A 128 -8.98 -3.28 6.10
N ARG A 129 -10.24 -3.69 6.23
CA ARG A 129 -11.05 -3.44 7.43
C ARG A 129 -10.39 -4.02 8.67
N SER A 130 -9.95 -5.27 8.61
CA SER A 130 -9.32 -5.97 9.75
C SER A 130 -8.03 -5.30 10.24
N ILE A 131 -7.30 -4.65 9.33
CA ILE A 131 -6.05 -3.95 9.63
C ILE A 131 -6.29 -2.53 10.16
N LEU A 132 -7.27 -1.82 9.57
CA LEU A 132 -7.48 -0.40 9.83
C LEU A 132 -8.41 -0.14 11.01
N LEU A 133 -9.34 -1.05 11.28
CA LEU A 133 -10.37 -0.91 12.32
C LEU A 133 -10.12 -1.87 13.48
#